data_2ce5ce3385051789b4b28357e9b3676d
#
_entry.id   2ce5ce3385051789b4b28357e9b3676d
#
_cell.length_a   1.000
_cell.length_b   1.000
_cell.length_c   1.000
_cell.angle_alpha   90.00
_cell.angle_beta   90.00
_cell.angle_gamma   90.00
#
_symmetry.space_group_name_H-M   'P 1'
#
loop_
_entity.id
_entity.type
_entity.pdbx_description
1 polymer ?
#
loop_
_entity_poly.entity_id
_entity_poly.type
_entity_poly.pdbx_seq_one_letter_code
_entity_poly.pdbx_strand_id
1 'polypeptide(L)'
;MKSSLTGAGIVIDGIVLKTLETHADDRGFFREIIRVTDDFFAEGFGQWSHSLMYQDTAKAWHIHKQQIDWWYVGSGVLRVALHDTREDSPTFRKTMEILMGDNQPSQVLKIPPGVAHGCKCLSGPVHLFYVTSGVYDPNDEGRIPYDDPVIGYDWLKGPVIK
;
A
#
# COMPACT_ATOMS: atom_id res chain seq x y z
N MET A 1 18.04 -13.10 -3.71
CA MET A 1 18.63 -11.76 -3.97
C MET A 1 17.86 -10.73 -3.17
N LYS A 2 18.51 -10.02 -2.26
CA LYS A 2 17.88 -8.93 -1.52
C LYS A 2 17.68 -7.77 -2.49
N SER A 3 16.45 -7.47 -2.83
CA SER A 3 16.08 -6.27 -3.58
C SER A 3 16.42 -5.05 -2.73
N SER A 4 17.48 -4.33 -3.10
CA SER A 4 17.85 -3.08 -2.46
C SER A 4 16.83 -2.01 -2.83
N LEU A 5 16.05 -1.56 -1.85
CA LEU A 5 15.22 -0.37 -1.98
C LEU A 5 16.13 0.86 -2.03
N THR A 6 16.39 1.39 -3.22
CA THR A 6 17.04 2.68 -3.41
C THR A 6 15.98 3.76 -3.61
N GLY A 7 15.61 4.41 -2.53
CA GLY A 7 14.78 5.59 -2.49
C GLY A 7 14.82 6.13 -1.07
N ALA A 8 15.29 7.37 -0.89
CA ALA A 8 15.45 8.01 0.41
C ALA A 8 14.09 8.15 1.12
N GLY A 9 13.73 7.18 1.92
CA GLY A 9 12.56 7.18 2.78
C GLY A 9 12.72 6.19 3.91
N ILE A 10 12.16 6.49 5.06
CA ILE A 10 12.12 5.57 6.18
C ILE A 10 11.34 4.33 5.71
N VAL A 11 11.97 3.20 5.73
CA VAL A 11 11.34 1.92 5.43
C VAL A 11 10.83 1.35 6.75
N ILE A 12 9.50 1.20 6.85
CA ILE A 12 8.89 0.48 7.97
C ILE A 12 9.25 -0.99 7.84
N ASP A 13 9.68 -1.61 8.93
CA ASP A 13 10.05 -3.02 8.98
C ASP A 13 8.90 -3.92 8.51
N GLY A 14 9.19 -4.88 7.64
CA GLY A 14 8.21 -5.80 7.07
C GLY A 14 7.41 -5.26 5.87
N ILE A 15 7.51 -3.97 5.53
CA ILE A 15 6.99 -3.46 4.27
C ILE A 15 7.85 -3.97 3.11
N VAL A 16 7.20 -4.48 2.07
CA VAL A 16 7.86 -4.92 0.85
C VAL A 16 7.24 -4.24 -0.36
N LEU A 17 8.09 -3.69 -1.23
CA LEU A 17 7.72 -3.21 -2.55
C LEU A 17 8.33 -4.15 -3.61
N LYS A 18 7.48 -4.94 -4.27
CA LYS A 18 7.90 -5.75 -5.41
C LYS A 18 7.79 -4.90 -6.66
N THR A 19 8.92 -4.66 -7.33
CA THR A 19 8.93 -4.04 -8.67
C THR A 19 8.49 -5.04 -9.71
N LEU A 20 7.58 -4.62 -10.59
CA LEU A 20 7.00 -5.44 -11.64
C LEU A 20 7.74 -5.25 -12.96
N GLU A 21 7.95 -6.33 -13.68
CA GLU A 21 8.41 -6.30 -15.05
C GLU A 21 7.25 -5.95 -15.98
N THR A 22 7.48 -5.00 -16.89
CA THR A 22 6.51 -4.56 -17.88
C THR A 22 6.98 -4.91 -19.26
N HIS A 23 6.24 -5.75 -19.96
CA HIS A 23 6.48 -6.13 -21.34
C HIS A 23 5.59 -5.28 -22.25
N ALA A 24 6.15 -4.17 -22.75
CA ALA A 24 5.42 -3.22 -23.59
C ALA A 24 5.77 -3.39 -25.08
N ASP A 25 4.75 -3.23 -25.95
CA ASP A 25 4.88 -3.15 -27.40
C ASP A 25 3.85 -2.16 -27.98
N ASP A 26 3.68 -2.15 -29.31
CA ASP A 26 2.74 -1.26 -30.02
C ASP A 26 1.25 -1.54 -29.73
N ARG A 27 0.93 -2.64 -29.06
CA ARG A 27 -0.44 -3.01 -28.65
C ARG A 27 -0.76 -2.61 -27.20
N GLY A 28 0.27 -2.23 -26.41
CA GLY A 28 0.14 -1.89 -24.98
C GLY A 28 1.19 -2.60 -24.13
N PHE A 29 0.79 -3.16 -23.00
CA PHE A 29 1.73 -3.90 -22.16
C PHE A 29 1.08 -5.12 -21.49
N PHE A 30 1.93 -6.08 -21.14
CA PHE A 30 1.62 -7.19 -20.25
C PHE A 30 2.47 -7.07 -18.99
N ARG A 31 1.87 -7.43 -17.84
CA ARG A 31 2.54 -7.37 -16.54
C ARG A 31 1.97 -8.44 -15.61
N GLU A 32 2.83 -9.25 -15.03
CA GLU A 32 2.44 -10.17 -13.97
C GLU A 32 2.49 -9.49 -12.63
N ILE A 33 1.40 -9.48 -11.88
CA ILE A 33 1.27 -8.73 -10.64
C ILE A 33 1.76 -9.57 -9.45
N ILE A 34 1.13 -10.72 -9.21
CA ILE A 34 1.46 -11.66 -8.13
C ILE A 34 1.44 -13.07 -8.69
N ARG A 35 2.46 -13.86 -8.35
CA ARG A 35 2.50 -15.30 -8.58
C ARG A 35 2.42 -16.03 -7.24
N VAL A 36 1.80 -17.19 -7.20
CA VAL A 36 1.80 -18.06 -6.02
C VAL A 36 3.21 -18.48 -5.59
N THR A 37 4.17 -18.40 -6.50
CA THR A 37 5.59 -18.73 -6.28
C THR A 37 6.44 -17.53 -5.84
N ASP A 38 5.86 -16.35 -5.71
CA ASP A 38 6.57 -15.18 -5.23
C ASP A 38 6.85 -15.32 -3.72
N ASP A 39 8.12 -15.21 -3.30
CA ASP A 39 8.52 -15.34 -1.89
C ASP A 39 7.77 -14.34 -0.99
N PHE A 40 7.50 -13.12 -1.48
CA PHE A 40 6.78 -12.11 -0.72
C PHE A 40 5.28 -12.42 -0.55
N PHE A 41 4.77 -13.46 -1.22
CA PHE A 41 3.38 -13.91 -1.20
C PHE A 41 3.21 -15.28 -0.49
N ALA A 42 4.17 -15.68 0.34
CA ALA A 42 4.21 -16.98 0.99
C ALA A 42 3.03 -17.24 1.95
N GLU A 43 2.43 -16.18 2.49
CA GLU A 43 1.28 -16.29 3.41
C GLU A 43 -0.04 -16.64 2.70
N GLY A 44 -0.06 -16.54 1.39
CA GLY A 44 -1.12 -17.08 0.55
C GLY A 44 -2.31 -16.15 0.31
N PHE A 45 -3.28 -16.68 -0.41
CA PHE A 45 -4.46 -16.00 -0.93
C PHE A 45 -5.69 -16.26 -0.07
N GLY A 46 -6.31 -15.22 0.43
CA GLY A 46 -7.63 -15.30 1.07
C GLY A 46 -8.73 -14.68 0.22
N GLN A 47 -8.53 -13.43 -0.22
CA GLN A 47 -9.53 -12.66 -0.94
C GLN A 47 -8.86 -11.70 -1.91
N TRP A 48 -9.50 -11.47 -3.05
CA TRP A 48 -9.11 -10.43 -4.02
C TRP A 48 -10.22 -9.40 -4.13
N SER A 49 -9.86 -8.14 -4.03
CA SER A 49 -10.82 -7.03 -3.96
C SER A 49 -10.42 -5.89 -4.89
N HIS A 50 -11.42 -5.13 -5.31
CA HIS A 50 -11.27 -3.95 -6.13
C HIS A 50 -11.94 -2.76 -5.44
N SER A 51 -11.21 -1.68 -5.23
CA SER A 51 -11.71 -0.41 -4.70
C SER A 51 -11.55 0.70 -5.73
N LEU A 52 -12.61 1.43 -5.96
CA LEU A 52 -12.60 2.66 -6.75
C LEU A 52 -12.54 3.86 -5.80
N MET A 53 -11.66 4.82 -6.11
CA MET A 53 -11.59 6.08 -5.37
C MET A 53 -11.67 7.26 -6.33
N TYR A 54 -12.57 8.18 -6.02
CA TYR A 54 -12.67 9.44 -6.73
C TYR A 54 -11.57 10.41 -6.29
N GLN A 55 -11.27 11.38 -7.15
CA GLN A 55 -10.27 12.40 -6.89
C GLN A 55 -10.48 13.09 -5.54
N ASP A 56 -9.38 13.39 -4.85
CA ASP A 56 -9.33 14.04 -3.54
C ASP A 56 -9.94 13.24 -2.37
N THR A 57 -10.46 12.04 -2.63
CA THR A 57 -10.92 11.15 -1.57
C THR A 57 -9.74 10.56 -0.79
N ALA A 58 -9.83 10.59 0.53
CA ALA A 58 -8.92 9.88 1.43
C ALA A 58 -9.67 8.83 2.24
N LYS A 59 -9.01 7.70 2.51
CA LYS A 59 -9.48 6.63 3.39
C LYS A 59 -8.36 6.33 4.39
N ALA A 60 -8.61 6.53 5.68
CA ALA A 60 -7.62 6.30 6.74
C ALA A 60 -8.31 6.19 8.10
N TRP A 61 -7.69 5.51 9.01
CA TRP A 61 -6.63 4.50 8.96
C TRP A 61 -7.24 3.14 9.18
N HIS A 62 -6.81 2.17 8.42
CA HIS A 62 -7.12 0.77 8.65
C HIS A 62 -5.91 0.10 9.28
N ILE A 63 -6.16 -0.93 10.09
CA ILE A 63 -5.12 -1.74 10.70
C ILE A 63 -5.66 -3.15 10.87
N HIS A 64 -4.81 -4.15 10.66
CA HIS A 64 -5.14 -5.55 10.86
C HIS A 64 -4.25 -6.19 11.91
N LYS A 65 -4.79 -7.11 12.70
CA LYS A 65 -4.05 -7.87 13.71
C LYS A 65 -3.30 -9.05 13.11
N GLN A 66 -3.87 -9.67 12.07
CA GLN A 66 -3.36 -10.89 11.45
C GLN A 66 -3.27 -10.80 9.92
N GLN A 67 -4.20 -10.08 9.28
CA GLN A 67 -4.28 -9.99 7.83
C GLN A 67 -3.08 -9.23 7.25
N ILE A 68 -2.56 -9.76 6.15
CA ILE A 68 -1.57 -9.13 5.28
C ILE A 68 -2.29 -8.66 4.02
N ASP A 69 -1.94 -7.46 3.57
CA ASP A 69 -2.46 -6.88 2.34
C ASP A 69 -1.36 -6.79 1.27
N TRP A 70 -1.72 -7.03 0.01
CA TRP A 70 -0.90 -6.76 -1.18
C TRP A 70 -1.67 -5.82 -2.11
N TRP A 71 -1.19 -4.60 -2.25
CA TRP A 71 -1.85 -3.54 -3.00
C TRP A 71 -1.21 -3.30 -4.36
N TYR A 72 -2.04 -3.17 -5.39
CA TYR A 72 -1.64 -2.79 -6.74
C TYR A 72 -2.59 -1.72 -7.28
N VAL A 73 -2.04 -0.59 -7.77
CA VAL A 73 -2.82 0.49 -8.40
C VAL A 73 -2.80 0.29 -9.91
N GLY A 74 -3.97 -0.01 -10.48
CA GLY A 74 -4.13 -0.27 -11.92
C GLY A 74 -4.21 0.99 -12.76
N SER A 75 -4.75 2.08 -12.20
CA SER A 75 -4.84 3.40 -12.84
C SER A 75 -5.05 4.50 -11.82
N GLY A 76 -4.76 5.74 -12.22
CA GLY A 76 -4.76 6.90 -11.36
C GLY A 76 -3.49 6.99 -10.50
N VAL A 77 -3.42 7.99 -9.62
CA VAL A 77 -2.29 8.19 -8.72
C VAL A 77 -2.77 8.18 -7.27
N LEU A 78 -2.23 7.24 -6.52
CA LEU A 78 -2.55 7.01 -5.12
C LEU A 78 -1.34 7.38 -4.24
N ARG A 79 -1.55 8.24 -3.24
CA ARG A 79 -0.63 8.39 -2.13
C ARG A 79 -1.02 7.41 -1.04
N VAL A 80 -0.13 6.51 -0.69
CA VAL A 80 -0.30 5.59 0.44
C VAL A 80 0.53 6.12 1.60
N ALA A 81 -0.06 6.18 2.79
CA ALA A 81 0.63 6.45 4.04
C ALA A 81 0.57 5.22 4.93
N LEU A 82 1.70 4.91 5.55
CA LEU A 82 1.91 3.77 6.42
C LEU A 82 2.46 4.25 7.76
N HIS A 83 1.95 3.71 8.87
CA HIS A 83 2.41 4.03 10.21
C HIS A 83 2.60 2.76 11.03
N ASP A 84 3.79 2.57 11.58
CA ASP A 84 4.11 1.39 12.38
C ASP A 84 3.61 1.54 13.81
N THR A 85 2.62 0.73 14.18
CA THR A 85 2.04 0.74 15.54
C THR A 85 2.59 -0.38 16.43
N ARG A 86 3.49 -1.22 15.92
CA ARG A 86 4.03 -2.38 16.63
C ARG A 86 5.12 -1.96 17.61
N GLU A 87 4.84 -2.10 18.91
CA GLU A 87 5.76 -1.65 19.98
C GLU A 87 7.12 -2.34 19.94
N ASP A 88 7.18 -3.61 19.50
CA ASP A 88 8.41 -4.39 19.40
C ASP A 88 9.16 -4.18 18.08
N SER A 89 8.63 -3.36 17.17
CA SER A 89 9.25 -3.10 15.87
C SER A 89 10.41 -2.10 16.00
N PRO A 90 11.53 -2.30 15.27
CA PRO A 90 12.60 -1.32 15.20
C PRO A 90 12.18 0.00 14.55
N THR A 91 11.02 0.01 13.88
CA THR A 91 10.44 1.19 13.23
C THR A 91 9.17 1.68 13.91
N PHE A 92 8.95 1.30 15.17
CA PHE A 92 7.81 1.77 15.95
C PHE A 92 7.62 3.29 15.87
N ARG A 93 6.37 3.73 15.64
CA ARG A 93 5.96 5.12 15.44
C ARG A 93 6.56 5.82 14.22
N LYS A 94 7.19 5.09 13.29
CA LYS A 94 7.62 5.68 12.02
C LYS A 94 6.46 5.74 11.05
N THR A 95 6.42 6.84 10.28
CA THR A 95 5.46 7.04 9.19
C THR A 95 6.22 7.14 7.87
N MET A 96 5.71 6.52 6.82
CA MET A 96 6.25 6.64 5.46
C MET A 96 5.14 6.85 4.44
N GLU A 97 5.50 7.41 3.29
CA GLU A 97 4.62 7.59 2.15
C GLU A 97 5.16 6.90 0.92
N ILE A 98 4.24 6.43 0.09
CA ILE A 98 4.54 5.84 -1.22
C ILE A 98 3.55 6.40 -2.23
N LEU A 99 4.02 6.80 -3.41
CA LEU A 99 3.18 7.09 -4.56
C LEU A 99 3.09 5.85 -5.44
N MET A 100 1.87 5.47 -5.81
CA MET A 100 1.60 4.30 -6.65
C MET A 100 0.67 4.69 -7.80
N GLY A 101 0.81 4.00 -8.92
CA GLY A 101 -0.09 4.16 -10.07
C GLY A 101 0.58 4.79 -11.29
N ASP A 102 -0.17 5.63 -11.99
CA ASP A 102 0.26 6.22 -13.26
C ASP A 102 1.51 7.09 -13.09
N ASN A 103 2.48 6.88 -13.99
CA ASN A 103 3.78 7.58 -13.97
C ASN A 103 4.62 7.35 -12.70
N GLN A 104 4.28 6.34 -11.91
CA GLN A 104 5.07 5.87 -10.79
C GLN A 104 5.71 4.52 -11.12
N PRO A 105 6.74 4.08 -10.37
CA PRO A 105 7.25 2.72 -10.51
C PRO A 105 6.12 1.69 -10.37
N SER A 106 6.07 0.73 -11.29
CA SER A 106 5.08 -0.34 -11.24
C SER A 106 5.43 -1.32 -10.14
N GLN A 107 4.66 -1.32 -9.07
CA GLN A 107 4.99 -2.07 -7.85
C GLN A 107 3.75 -2.68 -7.22
N VAL A 108 3.97 -3.77 -6.48
CA VAL A 108 3.03 -4.29 -5.48
C VAL A 108 3.57 -3.99 -4.09
N LEU A 109 2.73 -3.40 -3.26
CA LEU A 109 3.03 -3.08 -1.87
C LEU A 109 2.48 -4.17 -0.97
N LYS A 110 3.34 -4.84 -0.19
CA LYS A 110 2.95 -5.74 0.90
C LYS A 110 2.93 -4.96 2.21
N ILE A 111 1.81 -5.05 2.94
CA ILE A 111 1.59 -4.41 4.24
C ILE A 111 1.41 -5.51 5.29
N PRO A 112 2.31 -5.63 6.27
CA PRO A 112 2.19 -6.62 7.34
C PRO A 112 1.15 -6.22 8.38
N PRO A 113 0.68 -7.18 9.22
CA PRO A 113 -0.16 -6.86 10.36
C PRO A 113 0.49 -5.84 11.30
N GLY A 114 -0.33 -5.04 11.98
CA GLY A 114 0.14 -4.02 12.92
C GLY A 114 0.72 -2.75 12.28
N VAL A 115 0.69 -2.65 10.96
CA VAL A 115 1.00 -1.40 10.25
C VAL A 115 -0.31 -0.73 9.84
N ALA A 116 -0.60 0.42 10.44
CA ALA A 116 -1.74 1.24 10.04
C ALA A 116 -1.49 1.80 8.64
N HIS A 117 -2.51 1.75 7.80
CA HIS A 117 -2.42 2.19 6.42
C HIS A 117 -3.63 3.02 6.02
N GLY A 118 -3.37 4.00 5.18
CA GLY A 118 -4.36 4.86 4.57
C GLY A 118 -3.91 5.32 3.20
N CYS A 119 -4.81 5.93 2.45
CA CYS A 119 -4.50 6.39 1.12
C CYS A 119 -5.34 7.60 0.72
N LYS A 120 -4.80 8.40 -0.21
CA LYS A 120 -5.48 9.53 -0.85
C LYS A 120 -5.32 9.46 -2.35
N CYS A 121 -6.44 9.62 -3.06
CA CYS A 121 -6.45 9.73 -4.51
C CYS A 121 -5.98 11.14 -4.91
N LEU A 122 -4.81 11.23 -5.54
CA LEU A 122 -4.24 12.50 -6.03
C LEU A 122 -4.65 12.81 -7.46
N SER A 123 -4.82 11.79 -8.29
CA SER A 123 -5.32 11.90 -9.65
C SER A 123 -6.20 10.69 -9.92
N GLY A 124 -7.46 10.93 -10.13
CA GLY A 124 -8.47 9.89 -10.18
C GLY A 124 -9.22 9.77 -11.50
N PRO A 125 -10.11 8.79 -11.58
CA PRO A 125 -10.35 7.79 -10.53
C PRO A 125 -9.19 6.83 -10.35
N VAL A 126 -8.91 6.42 -9.09
CA VAL A 126 -7.94 5.38 -8.78
C VAL A 126 -8.64 4.02 -8.74
N HIS A 127 -8.09 3.05 -9.45
CA HIS A 127 -8.45 1.65 -9.32
C HIS A 127 -7.38 0.92 -8.50
N LEU A 128 -7.72 0.65 -7.24
CA LEU A 128 -6.88 -0.11 -6.32
C LEU A 128 -7.35 -1.56 -6.28
N PHE A 129 -6.48 -2.48 -6.66
CA PHE A 129 -6.67 -3.92 -6.52
C PHE A 129 -5.82 -4.42 -5.36
N TYR A 130 -6.40 -5.26 -4.51
CA TYR A 130 -5.64 -5.82 -3.41
C TYR A 130 -6.04 -7.25 -3.10
N VAL A 131 -5.03 -8.03 -2.75
CA VAL A 131 -5.18 -9.38 -2.22
C VAL A 131 -4.95 -9.31 -0.73
N THR A 132 -5.68 -10.12 0.02
CA THR A 132 -5.50 -10.28 1.46
C THR A 132 -5.19 -11.74 1.80
N SER A 133 -4.42 -11.97 2.87
CA SER A 133 -4.03 -13.32 3.29
C SER A 133 -5.20 -14.12 3.88
N GLY A 134 -6.25 -13.44 4.35
CA GLY A 134 -7.49 -14.02 4.85
C GLY A 134 -8.72 -13.43 4.17
N VAL A 135 -9.87 -14.01 4.42
CA VAL A 135 -11.16 -13.40 4.08
C VAL A 135 -11.49 -12.30 5.07
N TYR A 136 -12.39 -11.39 4.69
CA TYR A 136 -12.82 -10.31 5.58
C TYR A 136 -13.29 -10.84 6.93
N ASP A 137 -12.68 -10.33 7.99
CA ASP A 137 -13.03 -10.63 9.38
C ASP A 137 -13.15 -9.31 10.16
N PRO A 138 -14.36 -8.94 10.61
CA PRO A 138 -14.57 -7.71 11.37
C PRO A 138 -13.88 -7.73 12.75
N ASN A 139 -13.45 -8.88 13.26
CA ASN A 139 -12.69 -8.97 14.51
C ASN A 139 -11.19 -8.74 14.30
N ASP A 140 -10.70 -8.90 13.08
CA ASP A 140 -9.32 -8.61 12.71
C ASP A 140 -9.13 -7.14 12.29
N GLU A 141 -10.13 -6.56 11.63
CA GLU A 141 -10.08 -5.17 11.18
C GLU A 141 -10.20 -4.19 12.35
N GLY A 142 -9.26 -3.26 12.43
CA GLY A 142 -9.30 -2.10 13.31
C GLY A 142 -9.31 -0.79 12.53
N ARG A 143 -9.74 0.28 13.20
CA ARG A 143 -9.73 1.63 12.64
C ARG A 143 -9.11 2.59 13.64
N ILE A 144 -8.28 3.51 13.12
CA ILE A 144 -7.75 4.63 13.87
C ILE A 144 -8.31 5.90 13.22
N PRO A 145 -8.73 6.92 13.99
CA PRO A 145 -9.19 8.19 13.43
C PRO A 145 -8.17 8.79 12.45
N TYR A 146 -8.63 9.35 11.34
CA TYR A 146 -7.76 9.94 10.33
C TYR A 146 -6.90 11.09 10.88
N ASP A 147 -7.39 11.78 11.91
CA ASP A 147 -6.77 12.92 12.60
C ASP A 147 -6.14 12.52 13.93
N ASP A 148 -5.85 11.24 14.14
CA ASP A 148 -5.21 10.75 15.36
C ASP A 148 -3.92 11.53 15.64
N PRO A 149 -3.80 12.17 16.83
CA PRO A 149 -2.69 13.05 17.16
C PRO A 149 -1.36 12.30 17.37
N VAL A 150 -1.39 11.00 17.62
CA VAL A 150 -0.18 10.18 17.77
C VAL A 150 0.45 9.94 16.43
N ILE A 151 -0.36 9.66 15.40
CA ILE A 151 0.11 9.53 14.02
C ILE A 151 0.44 10.90 13.45
N GLY A 152 -0.40 11.91 13.67
CA GLY A 152 -0.16 13.29 13.29
C GLY A 152 0.00 13.50 11.78
N TYR A 153 -0.65 12.67 10.96
CA TYR A 153 -0.51 12.74 9.51
C TYR A 153 -1.50 13.70 8.88
N ASP A 154 -1.01 14.59 8.01
CA ASP A 154 -1.83 15.57 7.30
C ASP A 154 -2.40 15.01 5.99
N TRP A 155 -3.65 14.55 6.03
CA TRP A 155 -4.38 14.08 4.85
C TRP A 155 -4.82 15.20 3.91
N LEU A 156 -4.79 16.46 4.36
CA LEU A 156 -5.20 17.61 3.57
C LEU A 156 -4.08 18.17 2.72
N LYS A 157 -2.82 17.80 2.99
CA LYS A 157 -1.70 18.31 2.22
C LYS A 157 -1.88 18.02 0.73
N GLY A 158 -1.73 19.09 -0.06
CA GLY A 158 -1.80 19.03 -1.51
C GLY A 158 -0.50 18.52 -2.15
N PRO A 159 -0.43 18.58 -3.49
CA PRO A 159 0.82 18.32 -4.20
C PRO A 159 1.86 19.37 -3.83
N VAL A 160 3.15 18.98 -3.91
CA VAL A 160 4.26 19.89 -3.68
C VAL A 160 4.25 20.98 -4.75
N ILE A 161 4.21 22.22 -4.33
CA ILE A 161 4.41 23.37 -5.22
C ILE A 161 5.92 23.54 -5.42
N LYS A 162 6.36 23.46 -6.66
CA LYS A 162 7.76 23.65 -7.07
C LYS A 162 7.95 24.98 -7.76
#